data_e8f72d87fbc50579911367bed31435be
#
_entry.id   e8f72d87fbc50579911367bed31435be
#
_cell.length_a   1.000
_cell.length_b   1.000
_cell.length_c   1.000
_cell.angle_alpha   90.00
_cell.angle_beta   90.00
_cell.angle_gamma   90.00
#
_symmetry.space_group_name_H-M   'P 1'
#
loop_
_entity.id
_entity.type
_entity.pdbx_description
1 polymer ?
#
loop_
_entity_poly.entity_id
_entity_poly.type
_entity_poly.pdbx_seq_one_letter_code
_entity_poly.pdbx_strand_id
1 'polypeptide(L)'
;MRGLLVVNPKATATTDRTRDVLIHALADQFALETVRTDHRGHAMELGGRAVEEGLDVVVTLGGDGTVNETVNGMMAARGDRTADDLPRFGAVPGGSANVFSRALGFPIDPVEATGELVAALRDDRTRTIGLAHAAATDPDGQRLDRWITFNAGLGLDAEIIHANS
;
A
#
# COMPACT_ATOMS: atom_id res chain seq x y z
N MET A 1 -18.88 3.63 -4.31
CA MET A 1 -17.59 3.60 -3.58
C MET A 1 -16.60 4.43 -4.38
N ARG A 2 -16.08 5.50 -3.77
CA ARG A 2 -15.03 6.36 -4.34
C ARG A 2 -13.68 5.89 -3.83
N GLY A 3 -12.68 5.85 -4.67
CA GLY A 3 -11.40 5.40 -4.19
C GLY A 3 -10.22 5.84 -5.04
N LEU A 4 -9.05 5.42 -4.61
CA LEU A 4 -7.77 5.72 -5.23
C LEU A 4 -7.04 4.42 -5.57
N LEU A 5 -6.57 4.30 -6.82
CA LEU A 5 -5.65 3.26 -7.24
C LEU A 5 -4.25 3.86 -7.42
N VAL A 6 -3.36 3.52 -6.50
CA VAL A 6 -1.95 3.92 -6.51
C VAL A 6 -1.14 2.90 -7.29
N VAL A 7 -0.59 3.29 -8.41
CA VAL A 7 0.16 2.40 -9.31
C VAL A 7 1.64 2.76 -9.31
N ASN A 8 2.49 1.79 -8.98
CA ASN A 8 3.93 1.95 -9.16
C ASN A 8 4.32 1.50 -10.57
N PRO A 9 4.71 2.42 -11.47
CA PRO A 9 5.10 2.06 -12.84
C PRO A 9 6.35 1.17 -12.92
N LYS A 10 7.17 1.16 -11.86
CA LYS A 10 8.38 0.32 -11.75
C LYS A 10 8.12 -1.04 -11.10
N ALA A 11 6.84 -1.43 -10.91
CA ALA A 11 6.49 -2.74 -10.37
C ALA A 11 7.01 -3.87 -11.29
N THR A 12 7.84 -4.75 -10.74
CA THR A 12 8.63 -5.72 -11.52
C THR A 12 7.88 -7.02 -11.83
N ALA A 13 6.81 -7.31 -11.10
CA ALA A 13 6.06 -8.56 -11.25
C ALA A 13 5.00 -8.51 -12.37
N THR A 14 4.77 -7.36 -12.98
CA THR A 14 3.77 -7.20 -14.04
C THR A 14 4.37 -6.58 -15.29
N THR A 15 3.98 -7.08 -16.48
CA THR A 15 4.24 -6.38 -17.74
C THR A 15 3.36 -5.15 -17.84
N ASP A 16 3.73 -4.17 -18.67
CA ASP A 16 2.91 -2.98 -18.89
C ASP A 16 1.48 -3.34 -19.33
N ARG A 17 1.37 -4.31 -20.24
CA ARG A 17 0.07 -4.79 -20.73
C ARG A 17 -0.79 -5.40 -19.62
N THR A 18 -0.19 -6.26 -18.77
CA THR A 18 -0.91 -6.87 -17.64
C THR A 18 -1.35 -5.80 -16.67
N ARG A 19 -0.48 -4.85 -16.35
CA ARG A 19 -0.79 -3.71 -15.48
C ARG A 19 -1.98 -2.90 -15.99
N ASP A 20 -2.00 -2.56 -17.27
CA ASP A 20 -3.11 -1.80 -17.86
C ASP A 20 -4.43 -2.57 -17.79
N VAL A 21 -4.42 -3.87 -18.03
CA VAL A 21 -5.62 -4.73 -17.87
C VAL A 21 -6.12 -4.72 -16.43
N LEU A 22 -5.22 -4.83 -15.43
CA LEU A 22 -5.60 -4.81 -14.02
C LEU A 22 -6.16 -3.46 -13.59
N ILE A 23 -5.56 -2.36 -14.08
CA ILE A 23 -6.06 -1.00 -13.83
C ILE A 23 -7.49 -0.86 -14.36
N HIS A 24 -7.74 -1.28 -15.61
CA HIS A 24 -9.07 -1.22 -16.18
C HIS A 24 -10.08 -2.09 -15.42
N ALA A 25 -9.69 -3.32 -15.05
CA ALA A 25 -10.57 -4.21 -14.30
C ALA A 25 -10.99 -3.64 -12.95
N LEU A 26 -10.09 -2.94 -12.26
CA LEU A 26 -10.39 -2.28 -10.99
C LEU A 26 -11.23 -1.01 -11.20
N ALA A 27 -10.85 -0.16 -12.17
CA ALA A 27 -11.54 1.10 -12.44
C ALA A 27 -12.97 0.90 -12.97
N ASP A 28 -13.21 -0.14 -13.76
CA ASP A 28 -14.54 -0.47 -14.28
C ASP A 28 -15.51 -0.97 -13.19
N GLN A 29 -14.98 -1.55 -12.12
CA GLN A 29 -15.80 -2.08 -11.04
C GLN A 29 -16.15 -1.03 -9.98
N PHE A 30 -15.26 -0.06 -9.81
CA PHE A 30 -15.36 0.96 -8.76
C PHE A 30 -14.95 2.32 -9.32
N ALA A 31 -15.52 3.39 -8.80
CA ALA A 31 -15.13 4.76 -9.16
C ALA A 31 -13.74 5.09 -8.57
N LEU A 32 -12.69 4.49 -9.13
CA LEU A 32 -11.31 4.69 -8.70
C LEU A 32 -10.60 5.72 -9.57
N GLU A 33 -10.07 6.75 -8.93
CA GLU A 33 -9.05 7.60 -9.53
C GLU A 33 -7.74 6.79 -9.62
N THR A 34 -7.12 6.73 -10.80
CA THR A 34 -5.84 6.04 -10.97
C THR A 34 -4.70 7.04 -11.03
N VAL A 35 -3.75 6.91 -10.11
CA VAL A 35 -2.54 7.74 -10.06
C VAL A 35 -1.29 6.88 -10.11
N ARG A 36 -0.39 7.20 -11.04
CA ARG A 36 0.95 6.57 -11.13
C ARG A 36 1.93 7.35 -10.27
N THR A 37 2.68 6.63 -9.44
CA THR A 37 3.76 7.26 -8.66
C THR A 37 4.91 7.66 -9.56
N ASP A 38 5.52 8.81 -9.30
CA ASP A 38 6.62 9.37 -10.12
C ASP A 38 7.90 9.59 -9.31
N HIS A 39 7.82 9.67 -7.96
CA HIS A 39 8.96 9.85 -7.08
C HIS A 39 8.79 9.04 -5.78
N ARG A 40 9.87 8.94 -5.02
CA ARG A 40 9.87 8.35 -3.67
C ARG A 40 9.05 9.25 -2.73
N GLY A 41 8.13 8.64 -1.96
CA GLY A 41 7.22 9.35 -1.07
C GLY A 41 5.88 9.73 -1.71
N HIS A 42 5.73 9.69 -3.05
CA HIS A 42 4.48 10.03 -3.70
C HIS A 42 3.32 9.12 -3.26
N ALA A 43 3.57 7.83 -3.05
CA ALA A 43 2.54 6.93 -2.53
C ALA A 43 2.12 7.30 -1.09
N MET A 44 3.02 7.88 -0.28
CA MET A 44 2.70 8.40 1.05
C MET A 44 1.78 9.63 0.94
N GLU A 45 2.09 10.57 0.06
CA GLU A 45 1.24 11.75 -0.18
C GLU A 45 -0.16 11.33 -0.62
N LEU A 46 -0.24 10.37 -1.54
CA LEU A 46 -1.51 9.81 -2.03
C LEU A 46 -2.33 9.12 -0.94
N GLY A 47 -1.67 8.37 -0.06
CA GLY A 47 -2.30 7.74 1.10
C GLY A 47 -2.89 8.76 2.07
N GLY A 48 -2.15 9.83 2.36
CA GLY A 48 -2.62 10.95 3.19
C GLY A 48 -3.83 11.65 2.57
N ARG A 49 -3.73 12.00 1.29
CA ARG A 49 -4.82 12.62 0.52
C ARG A 49 -6.10 11.79 0.58
N ALA A 50 -6.00 10.47 0.46
CA ALA A 50 -7.16 9.60 0.48
C ALA A 50 -7.93 9.66 1.81
N VAL A 51 -7.22 9.80 2.93
CA VAL A 51 -7.83 9.98 4.26
C VAL A 51 -8.46 11.37 4.40
N GLU A 52 -7.77 12.42 3.96
CA GLU A 52 -8.24 13.80 4.04
C GLU A 52 -9.50 14.04 3.21
N GLU A 53 -9.58 13.42 2.02
CA GLU A 53 -10.73 13.50 1.12
C GLU A 53 -11.89 12.56 1.52
N GLY A 54 -11.70 11.71 2.52
CA GLY A 54 -12.68 10.73 2.96
C GLY A 54 -13.06 9.75 1.86
N LEU A 55 -12.05 9.18 1.20
CA LEU A 55 -12.29 8.12 0.21
C LEU A 55 -12.70 6.81 0.91
N ASP A 56 -13.46 5.98 0.20
CA ASP A 56 -13.94 4.71 0.75
C ASP A 56 -12.86 3.61 0.70
N VAL A 57 -11.97 3.68 -0.30
CA VAL A 57 -10.96 2.63 -0.54
C VAL A 57 -9.68 3.19 -1.17
N VAL A 58 -8.55 2.62 -0.77
CA VAL A 58 -7.24 2.80 -1.41
C VAL A 58 -6.72 1.43 -1.85
N VAL A 59 -6.38 1.31 -3.12
CA VAL A 59 -5.78 0.10 -3.68
C VAL A 59 -4.38 0.44 -4.18
N THR A 60 -3.40 -0.41 -3.85
CA THR A 60 -2.05 -0.30 -4.43
C THR A 60 -1.82 -1.40 -5.46
N LEU A 61 -1.20 -1.07 -6.57
CA LEU A 61 -0.60 -2.01 -7.53
C LEU A 61 0.91 -1.76 -7.55
N GLY A 62 1.62 -2.51 -6.73
CA GLY A 62 3.06 -2.31 -6.49
C GLY A 62 3.65 -3.34 -5.54
N GLY A 63 4.89 -3.13 -5.14
CA GLY A 63 5.58 -3.95 -4.14
C GLY A 63 5.41 -3.41 -2.72
N ASP A 64 6.10 -4.07 -1.76
CA ASP A 64 6.04 -3.74 -0.32
C ASP A 64 6.40 -2.27 -0.01
N GLY A 65 7.29 -1.66 -0.79
CA GLY A 65 7.63 -0.24 -0.65
C GLY A 65 6.44 0.68 -0.93
N THR A 66 5.69 0.42 -2.01
CA THR A 66 4.49 1.19 -2.35
C THR A 66 3.41 1.03 -1.29
N VAL A 67 3.21 -0.21 -0.82
CA VAL A 67 2.29 -0.52 0.30
C VAL A 67 2.69 0.26 1.55
N ASN A 68 3.96 0.18 1.93
CA ASN A 68 4.48 0.83 3.13
C ASN A 68 4.32 2.35 3.08
N GLU A 69 4.70 3.00 1.98
CA GLU A 69 4.50 4.44 1.80
C GLU A 69 3.02 4.82 1.90
N THR A 70 2.14 4.13 1.18
CA THR A 70 0.70 4.44 1.18
C THR A 70 0.11 4.33 2.58
N VAL A 71 0.38 3.23 3.29
CA VAL A 71 -0.12 3.01 4.66
C VAL A 71 0.45 4.05 5.62
N ASN A 72 1.74 4.40 5.51
CA ASN A 72 2.32 5.45 6.36
C ASN A 72 1.66 6.82 6.11
N GLY A 73 1.32 7.15 4.87
CA GLY A 73 0.56 8.35 4.55
C GLY A 73 -0.83 8.35 5.16
N MET A 74 -1.57 7.25 5.03
CA MET A 74 -2.89 7.08 5.64
C MET A 74 -2.81 7.24 7.17
N MET A 75 -1.83 6.62 7.80
CA MET A 75 -1.65 6.67 9.25
C MET A 75 -1.19 8.04 9.74
N ALA A 76 -0.39 8.78 8.96
CA ALA A 76 -0.01 10.15 9.29
C ALA A 76 -1.21 11.12 9.24
N ALA A 77 -2.11 10.95 8.28
CA ALA A 77 -3.30 11.77 8.11
C ALA A 77 -4.49 11.30 8.99
N ARG A 78 -4.35 10.19 9.74
CA ARG A 78 -5.42 9.58 10.53
C ARG A 78 -6.03 10.55 11.55
N GLY A 79 -5.19 11.32 12.25
CA GLY A 79 -5.65 12.11 13.40
C GLY A 79 -6.30 11.22 14.46
N ASP A 80 -7.46 11.61 14.95
CA ASP A 80 -8.25 10.88 15.96
C ASP A 80 -9.20 9.82 15.36
N ARG A 81 -9.15 9.58 14.05
CA ARG A 81 -9.99 8.59 13.36
C ARG A 81 -9.69 7.17 13.84
N THR A 82 -10.74 6.37 14.00
CA THR A 82 -10.65 4.93 14.27
C THR A 82 -10.37 4.16 12.97
N ALA A 83 -10.15 2.85 13.05
CA ALA A 83 -9.96 2.02 11.86
C ALA A 83 -11.17 2.03 10.91
N ASP A 84 -12.38 2.15 11.47
CA ASP A 84 -13.62 2.16 10.70
C ASP A 84 -13.86 3.47 9.94
N ASP A 85 -13.17 4.55 10.36
CA ASP A 85 -13.25 5.87 9.72
C ASP A 85 -12.20 6.05 8.60
N LEU A 86 -11.29 5.07 8.45
CA LEU A 86 -10.23 5.11 7.44
C LEU A 86 -10.68 4.43 6.14
N PRO A 87 -10.14 4.86 4.99
CA PRO A 87 -10.33 4.11 3.75
C PRO A 87 -9.91 2.65 3.91
N ARG A 88 -10.69 1.73 3.37
CA ARG A 88 -10.28 0.33 3.24
C ARG A 88 -9.02 0.24 2.40
N PHE A 89 -8.15 -0.68 2.73
CA PHE A 89 -6.89 -0.83 2.03
C PHE A 89 -6.79 -2.19 1.33
N GLY A 90 -6.43 -2.17 0.05
CA GLY A 90 -6.16 -3.36 -0.75
C GLY A 90 -4.79 -3.30 -1.40
N ALA A 91 -4.09 -4.43 -1.48
CA ALA A 91 -2.77 -4.50 -2.09
C ALA A 91 -2.70 -5.59 -3.15
N VAL A 92 -2.65 -5.19 -4.42
CA VAL A 92 -2.36 -6.09 -5.54
C VAL A 92 -0.84 -6.27 -5.65
N PRO A 93 -0.32 -7.51 -5.60
CA PRO A 93 1.11 -7.78 -5.63
C PRO A 93 1.71 -7.38 -6.98
N GLY A 94 2.66 -6.46 -6.97
CA GLY A 94 3.37 -6.00 -8.18
C GLY A 94 4.88 -6.03 -8.05
N GLY A 95 5.42 -6.29 -6.86
CA GLY A 95 6.84 -6.40 -6.55
C GLY A 95 7.35 -7.85 -6.54
N SER A 96 8.61 -8.03 -6.14
CA SER A 96 9.26 -9.35 -6.10
C SER A 96 8.86 -10.17 -4.86
N ALA A 97 8.76 -9.58 -3.68
CA ALA A 97 8.51 -10.28 -2.42
C ALA A 97 7.04 -10.26 -1.99
N ASN A 98 6.39 -9.10 -2.09
CA ASN A 98 4.97 -8.89 -1.77
C ASN A 98 4.57 -9.48 -0.41
N VAL A 99 5.40 -9.23 0.61
CA VAL A 99 5.27 -9.83 1.95
C VAL A 99 3.94 -9.46 2.59
N PHE A 100 3.55 -8.19 2.46
CA PHE A 100 2.28 -7.72 3.02
C PHE A 100 1.07 -8.42 2.40
N SER A 101 0.97 -8.45 1.07
CA SER A 101 -0.15 -9.11 0.37
C SER A 101 -0.24 -10.59 0.72
N ARG A 102 0.91 -11.29 0.76
CA ARG A 102 0.99 -12.71 1.15
C ARG A 102 0.58 -12.96 2.59
N ALA A 103 0.99 -12.09 3.51
CA ALA A 103 0.60 -12.18 4.92
C ALA A 103 -0.92 -12.00 5.12
N LEU A 104 -1.58 -11.26 4.24
CA LEU A 104 -3.04 -11.13 4.21
C LEU A 104 -3.75 -12.31 3.54
N GLY A 105 -3.02 -13.24 2.92
CA GLY A 105 -3.56 -14.40 2.23
C GLY A 105 -3.92 -14.16 0.77
N PHE A 106 -3.49 -13.04 0.17
CA PHE A 106 -3.69 -12.80 -1.25
C PHE A 106 -2.84 -13.74 -2.11
N PRO A 107 -3.36 -14.18 -3.29
CA PRO A 107 -2.59 -14.90 -4.29
C PRO A 107 -1.32 -14.13 -4.69
N ILE A 108 -0.28 -14.87 -5.11
CA ILE A 108 0.98 -14.27 -5.60
C ILE A 108 0.77 -13.70 -7.00
N ASP A 109 -0.06 -14.35 -7.80
CA ASP A 109 -0.38 -13.89 -9.16
C ASP A 109 -1.23 -12.61 -9.10
N PRO A 110 -0.81 -11.52 -9.76
CA PRO A 110 -1.53 -10.24 -9.71
C PRO A 110 -2.95 -10.29 -10.29
N VAL A 111 -3.22 -11.18 -11.26
CA VAL A 111 -4.53 -11.32 -11.89
C VAL A 111 -5.49 -12.01 -10.91
N GLU A 112 -5.05 -13.11 -10.31
CA GLU A 112 -5.81 -13.81 -9.27
C GLU A 112 -6.07 -12.91 -8.07
N ALA A 113 -5.03 -12.20 -7.59
CA ALA A 113 -5.16 -11.25 -6.47
C ALA A 113 -6.14 -10.11 -6.78
N THR A 114 -6.17 -9.62 -8.02
CA THR A 114 -7.14 -8.60 -8.44
C THR A 114 -8.56 -9.16 -8.41
N GLY A 115 -8.78 -10.38 -8.89
CA GLY A 115 -10.07 -11.06 -8.82
C GLY A 115 -10.57 -11.22 -7.38
N GLU A 116 -9.71 -11.67 -6.49
CA GLU A 116 -9.99 -11.80 -5.05
C GLU A 116 -10.34 -10.45 -4.40
N LEU A 117 -9.57 -9.40 -4.72
CA LEU A 117 -9.81 -8.06 -4.20
C LEU A 117 -11.16 -7.51 -4.68
N VAL A 118 -11.48 -7.65 -5.96
CA VAL A 118 -12.78 -7.25 -6.53
C VAL A 118 -13.92 -7.97 -5.83
N ALA A 119 -13.81 -9.28 -5.65
CA ALA A 119 -14.81 -10.07 -4.93
C ALA A 119 -14.95 -9.60 -3.47
N ALA A 120 -13.84 -9.39 -2.77
CA ALA A 120 -13.86 -8.91 -1.39
C ALA A 120 -14.55 -7.55 -1.24
N LEU A 121 -14.25 -6.61 -2.15
CA LEU A 121 -14.86 -5.27 -2.13
C LEU A 121 -16.35 -5.30 -2.45
N ARG A 122 -16.78 -6.17 -3.38
CA ARG A 122 -18.20 -6.35 -3.72
C ARG A 122 -19.01 -6.96 -2.56
N ASP A 123 -18.42 -7.95 -1.88
CA ASP A 123 -19.05 -8.69 -0.80
C ASP A 123 -18.90 -7.98 0.55
N ASP A 124 -18.34 -6.80 0.58
CA ASP A 124 -18.05 -6.02 1.79
C ASP A 124 -17.19 -6.78 2.82
N ARG A 125 -16.31 -7.68 2.34
CA ARG A 125 -15.42 -8.48 3.19
C ARG A 125 -14.17 -7.68 3.56
N THR A 126 -14.06 -7.33 4.81
CA THR A 126 -12.92 -6.59 5.37
C THR A 126 -12.37 -7.28 6.60
N ARG A 127 -11.13 -6.97 6.94
CA ARG A 127 -10.49 -7.43 8.16
C ARG A 127 -9.63 -6.30 8.74
N THR A 128 -9.86 -5.96 10.00
CA THR A 128 -8.99 -5.03 10.71
C THR A 128 -7.72 -5.75 11.14
N ILE A 129 -6.58 -5.14 10.87
CA ILE A 129 -5.26 -5.63 11.26
C ILE A 129 -4.56 -4.63 12.17
N GLY A 130 -3.73 -5.13 13.07
CA GLY A 130 -2.81 -4.30 13.86
C GLY A 130 -1.55 -3.98 13.05
N LEU A 131 -1.03 -2.77 13.21
CA LEU A 131 0.27 -2.36 12.68
C LEU A 131 1.21 -2.05 13.84
N ALA A 132 2.47 -2.46 13.74
CA ALA A 132 3.50 -2.01 14.66
C ALA A 132 3.93 -0.58 14.30
N HIS A 133 4.23 0.21 15.32
CA HIS A 133 4.77 1.56 15.16
C HIS A 133 6.19 1.62 15.73
N ALA A 134 7.13 2.14 14.95
CA ALA A 134 8.49 2.39 15.36
C ALA A 134 8.75 3.89 15.41
N ALA A 135 9.28 4.35 16.55
CA ALA A 135 9.80 5.69 16.74
C ALA A 135 11.27 5.61 17.08
N ALA A 136 12.09 6.35 16.38
CA ALA A 136 13.53 6.44 16.62
C ALA A 136 14.00 7.88 16.44
N THR A 137 15.18 8.20 16.99
CA THR A 137 15.86 9.46 16.72
C THR A 137 17.17 9.12 16.05
N ASP A 138 17.45 9.71 14.90
CA ASP A 138 18.71 9.51 14.21
C ASP A 138 19.87 10.23 14.92
N PRO A 139 21.13 9.99 14.51
CA PRO A 139 22.29 10.65 15.10
C PRO A 139 22.27 12.19 14.98
N ASP A 140 21.56 12.72 13.99
CA ASP A 140 21.41 14.16 13.75
C ASP A 140 20.28 14.78 14.57
N GLY A 141 19.59 13.97 15.40
CA GLY A 141 18.50 14.41 16.27
C GLY A 141 17.12 14.45 15.57
N GLN A 142 17.03 13.99 14.32
CA GLN A 142 15.77 13.94 13.61
C GLN A 142 14.92 12.75 14.07
N ARG A 143 13.67 13.01 14.42
CA ARG A 143 12.72 11.97 14.80
C ARG A 143 12.22 11.24 13.57
N LEU A 144 12.31 9.91 13.62
CA LEU A 144 11.77 9.01 12.62
C LEU A 144 10.56 8.28 13.22
N ASP A 145 9.41 8.47 12.63
CA ASP A 145 8.16 7.77 12.98
C ASP A 145 7.70 6.95 11.78
N ARG A 146 7.54 5.63 11.95
CA ARG A 146 7.12 4.72 10.85
C ARG A 146 6.17 3.64 11.33
N TRP A 147 5.13 3.42 10.56
CA TRP A 147 4.28 2.24 10.68
C TRP A 147 4.89 1.09 9.87
N ILE A 148 4.95 -0.07 10.47
CA ILE A 148 5.58 -1.27 9.90
C ILE A 148 4.50 -2.14 9.31
N THR A 149 4.56 -2.36 8.00
CA THR A 149 3.58 -3.17 7.27
C THR A 149 4.05 -4.61 7.03
N PHE A 150 5.35 -4.89 7.16
CA PHE A 150 5.88 -6.23 6.92
C PHE A 150 7.02 -6.63 7.85
N ASN A 151 8.16 -5.95 7.85
CA ASN A 151 9.27 -6.21 8.77
C ASN A 151 10.08 -4.94 9.07
N ALA A 152 10.83 -4.98 10.17
CA ALA A 152 11.84 -3.98 10.52
C ALA A 152 13.11 -4.70 10.93
N GLY A 153 14.24 -4.32 10.35
CA GLY A 153 15.56 -4.85 10.71
C GLY A 153 16.29 -3.95 11.69
N LEU A 154 17.00 -4.55 12.63
CA LEU A 154 17.86 -3.86 13.60
C LEU A 154 19.27 -4.46 13.55
N GLY A 155 20.29 -3.63 13.78
CA GLY A 155 21.68 -4.07 13.80
C GLY A 155 22.15 -4.58 12.44
N LEU A 156 22.64 -5.82 12.39
CA LEU A 156 23.20 -6.42 11.18
C LEU A 156 22.25 -6.40 9.97
N ASP A 157 20.97 -6.65 10.18
CA ASP A 157 19.96 -6.60 9.13
C ASP A 157 19.84 -5.20 8.53
N ALA A 158 19.90 -4.16 9.36
CA ALA A 158 19.87 -2.77 8.89
C ALA A 158 21.14 -2.40 8.11
N GLU A 159 22.30 -2.87 8.54
CA GLU A 159 23.59 -2.67 7.83
C GLU A 159 23.60 -3.34 6.46
N ILE A 160 23.09 -4.57 6.34
CA ILE A 160 22.99 -5.29 5.06
C ILE A 160 22.10 -4.54 4.07
N ILE A 161 20.96 -4.03 4.53
CA ILE A 161 20.02 -3.27 3.68
C ILE A 161 20.68 -1.96 3.24
N HIS A 162 21.34 -1.25 4.16
CA HIS A 162 22.01 0.02 3.84
C HIS A 162 23.16 -0.16 2.85
N ALA A 163 23.91 -1.25 2.95
CA ALA A 163 25.02 -1.55 2.03
C ALA A 163 24.55 -1.91 0.60
N ASN A 164 23.28 -2.28 0.40
CA ASN A 164 22.69 -2.68 -0.88
C ASN A 164 21.68 -1.67 -1.44
N SER A 165 21.57 -0.47 -0.86
CA SER A 165 20.70 0.63 -1.28
C SER A 165 21.47 1.66 -2.08
#